data_4f5522568e99bb3d463d7fb49259286c
#
_entry.id   4f5522568e99bb3d463d7fb49259286c
#
_cell.length_a   1.000
_cell.length_b   1.000
_cell.length_c   1.000
_cell.angle_alpha   90.00
_cell.angle_beta   90.00
_cell.angle_gamma   90.00
#
_symmetry.space_group_name_H-M   'P 1'
#
loop_
_entity.id
_entity.type
_entity.pdbx_description
1 polymer ?
#
loop_
_entity_poly.entity_id
_entity_poly.type
_entity_poly.pdbx_seq_one_letter_code
_entity_poly.pdbx_strand_id
1 'polypeptide(L)'
;MAKQIPVYLFVGQLESGKTKFIQETMEDPQFDSGDKTLLLVCEEGEIEYDPKRFAFGGVHVAQIEDKSELTQENLAALAEKSGCGRVLVEYNGMWLLQDLYDAMPDNWVVFQCLATADGTTIKTYAGDNAMRALLLDKLRASELLVVNRAEAVNDDESRQLIHKLVRQASRRCDIAYEFKDGSVAYDDIPDPLPFDVDAPVIEIPEEFFGIWYMDCMDDPKKYDGKTVKYLAQVCQT
;
A
#
# COMPACT_ATOMS: atom_id res chain seq x y z
N MET A 1 -27.47 10.34 1.41
CA MET A 1 -26.26 9.58 1.80
C MET A 1 -25.21 10.58 2.28
N ALA A 2 -24.51 10.32 3.38
CA ALA A 2 -23.41 11.17 3.82
C ALA A 2 -22.31 11.19 2.73
N LYS A 3 -21.65 12.34 2.53
CA LYS A 3 -20.53 12.46 1.59
C LYS A 3 -19.42 11.49 2.06
N GLN A 4 -18.93 10.63 1.17
CA GLN A 4 -17.79 9.78 1.47
C GLN A 4 -16.52 10.61 1.61
N ILE A 5 -15.69 10.28 2.59
CA ILE A 5 -14.40 10.90 2.85
C ILE A 5 -13.31 9.93 2.45
N PRO A 6 -12.50 10.25 1.43
CA PRO A 6 -11.38 9.39 1.02
C PRO A 6 -10.28 9.40 2.08
N VAL A 7 -9.76 8.20 2.35
CA VAL A 7 -8.63 7.98 3.26
C VAL A 7 -7.42 7.54 2.45
N TYR A 8 -6.33 8.27 2.56
CA TYR A 8 -5.00 7.93 2.07
C TYR A 8 -4.21 7.34 3.21
N LEU A 9 -3.93 6.05 3.15
CA LEU A 9 -3.34 5.29 4.23
C LEU A 9 -1.86 5.02 3.96
N PHE A 10 -0.99 5.47 4.84
CA PHE A 10 0.45 5.25 4.80
C PHE A 10 0.84 4.29 5.90
N VAL A 11 1.39 3.15 5.52
CA VAL A 11 1.72 2.04 6.41
C VAL A 11 3.19 1.65 6.29
N GLY A 12 3.72 0.96 7.29
CA GLY A 12 5.12 0.52 7.34
C GLY A 12 5.65 0.57 8.76
N GLN A 13 6.80 -0.05 9.00
CA GLN A 13 7.43 -0.02 10.32
C GLN A 13 7.93 1.37 10.69
N LEU A 14 8.24 1.56 11.98
CA LEU A 14 8.88 2.78 12.47
C LEU A 14 10.15 3.06 11.64
N GLU A 15 10.44 4.33 11.38
CA GLU A 15 11.59 4.81 10.60
C GLU A 15 11.66 4.30 9.14
N SER A 16 10.58 3.72 8.62
CA SER A 16 10.54 3.28 7.21
C SER A 16 10.42 4.42 6.19
N GLY A 17 10.20 5.67 6.66
CA GLY A 17 10.10 6.85 5.81
C GLY A 17 8.66 7.32 5.53
N LYS A 18 7.66 6.84 6.28
CA LYS A 18 6.25 7.30 6.14
C LYS A 18 6.11 8.81 6.23
N THR A 19 6.63 9.40 7.32
CA THR A 19 6.56 10.85 7.57
C THR A 19 7.16 11.66 6.44
N LYS A 20 8.35 11.25 5.93
CA LYS A 20 9.00 11.89 4.77
C LYS A 20 8.09 11.82 3.54
N PHE A 21 7.57 10.64 3.23
CA PHE A 21 6.72 10.43 2.07
C PHE A 21 5.43 11.27 2.13
N ILE A 22 4.78 11.31 3.30
CA ILE A 22 3.60 12.15 3.51
C ILE A 22 3.96 13.64 3.40
N GLN A 23 5.08 14.06 3.99
CA GLN A 23 5.54 15.46 3.90
C GLN A 23 5.74 15.87 2.44
N GLU A 24 6.45 15.07 1.64
CA GLU A 24 6.69 15.33 0.22
C GLU A 24 5.38 15.34 -0.59
N THR A 25 4.44 14.43 -0.27
CA THR A 25 3.09 14.43 -0.86
C THR A 25 2.34 15.73 -0.55
N MET A 26 2.43 16.22 0.68
CA MET A 26 1.78 17.46 1.10
C MET A 26 2.47 18.72 0.55
N GLU A 27 3.71 18.63 0.13
CA GLU A 27 4.48 19.70 -0.54
C GLU A 27 4.20 19.77 -2.04
N ASP A 28 3.59 18.75 -2.64
CA ASP A 28 3.23 18.75 -4.05
C ASP A 28 1.92 19.52 -4.28
N PRO A 29 1.96 20.64 -5.04
CA PRO A 29 0.74 21.40 -5.37
C PRO A 29 -0.31 20.58 -6.14
N GLN A 30 0.09 19.51 -6.84
CA GLN A 30 -0.84 18.65 -7.57
C GLN A 30 -1.71 17.81 -6.62
N PHE A 31 -1.28 17.63 -5.39
CA PHE A 31 -2.05 16.92 -4.37
C PHE A 31 -3.15 17.80 -3.73
N ASP A 32 -3.21 19.11 -4.04
CA ASP A 32 -4.27 19.98 -3.56
C ASP A 32 -5.61 19.66 -4.25
N SER A 33 -6.56 19.14 -3.48
CA SER A 33 -7.94 18.89 -3.93
C SER A 33 -8.90 20.04 -3.65
N GLY A 34 -8.44 21.10 -2.96
CA GLY A 34 -9.29 22.15 -2.43
C GLY A 34 -10.11 21.77 -1.18
N ASP A 35 -10.05 20.51 -0.76
CA ASP A 35 -10.68 20.03 0.48
C ASP A 35 -9.79 20.26 1.70
N LYS A 36 -10.40 20.52 2.86
CA LYS A 36 -9.67 20.48 4.13
C LYS A 36 -9.16 19.06 4.40
N THR A 37 -7.97 18.95 4.92
CA THR A 37 -7.28 17.68 5.17
C THR A 37 -7.11 17.44 6.67
N LEU A 38 -7.53 16.26 7.15
CA LEU A 38 -7.12 15.74 8.45
C LEU A 38 -5.88 14.85 8.24
N LEU A 39 -4.76 15.23 8.83
CA LEU A 39 -3.56 14.38 8.93
C LEU A 39 -3.56 13.72 10.29
N LEU A 40 -3.84 12.42 10.31
CA LEU A 40 -3.88 11.60 11.51
C LEU A 40 -2.55 10.88 11.68
N VAL A 41 -1.85 11.15 12.78
CA VAL A 41 -0.52 10.61 13.09
C VAL A 41 -0.66 9.60 14.22
N CYS A 42 -0.43 8.32 13.94
CA CYS A 42 -0.55 7.23 14.90
C CYS A 42 0.80 6.68 15.38
N GLU A 43 1.90 7.34 15.02
CA GLU A 43 3.25 6.91 15.39
C GLU A 43 4.17 8.12 15.54
N GLU A 44 4.91 8.19 16.63
CA GLU A 44 5.97 9.20 16.81
C GLU A 44 7.28 8.66 16.24
N GLY A 45 7.82 9.35 15.22
CA GLY A 45 9.14 9.11 14.65
C GLY A 45 10.14 10.23 15.01
N GLU A 46 11.37 10.07 14.54
CA GLU A 46 12.41 11.13 14.70
C GLU A 46 12.12 12.39 13.86
N ILE A 47 11.32 12.25 12.79
CA ILE A 47 11.00 13.34 11.85
C ILE A 47 9.62 13.89 12.18
N GLU A 48 9.55 15.20 12.42
CA GLU A 48 8.30 15.93 12.61
C GLU A 48 7.82 16.55 11.28
N TYR A 49 6.50 16.73 11.15
CA TYR A 49 5.93 17.48 10.04
C TYR A 49 6.27 18.96 10.11
N ASP A 50 6.58 19.57 8.97
CA ASP A 50 6.70 21.03 8.83
C ASP A 50 5.52 21.58 8.01
N PRO A 51 4.43 22.02 8.67
CA PRO A 51 3.24 22.55 7.99
C PRO A 51 3.49 23.81 7.15
N LYS A 52 4.61 24.51 7.38
CA LYS A 52 4.96 25.72 6.60
C LYS A 52 5.39 25.38 5.17
N ARG A 53 5.81 24.14 4.94
CA ARG A 53 6.22 23.65 3.64
C ARG A 53 5.07 23.02 2.84
N PHE A 54 3.90 22.81 3.45
CA PHE A 54 2.74 22.29 2.73
C PHE A 54 2.33 23.24 1.60
N ALA A 55 2.07 22.70 0.42
CA ALA A 55 1.71 23.47 -0.76
C ALA A 55 0.31 24.09 -0.68
N PHE A 56 -0.52 23.64 0.27
CA PHE A 56 -1.90 24.09 0.47
C PHE A 56 -2.26 24.23 1.95
N GLY A 57 -3.26 25.05 2.23
CA GLY A 57 -3.76 25.28 3.58
C GLY A 57 -4.90 24.33 3.97
N GLY A 58 -5.44 24.56 5.18
CA GLY A 58 -6.59 23.80 5.68
C GLY A 58 -6.23 22.40 6.19
N VAL A 59 -4.96 22.15 6.50
CA VAL A 59 -4.49 20.90 7.10
C VAL A 59 -4.61 20.97 8.62
N HIS A 60 -5.30 20.00 9.19
CA HIS A 60 -5.40 19.78 10.64
C HIS A 60 -4.64 18.52 11.02
N VAL A 61 -3.58 18.67 11.80
CA VAL A 61 -2.80 17.54 12.31
C VAL A 61 -3.39 17.10 13.64
N ALA A 62 -3.69 15.82 13.78
CA ALA A 62 -4.15 15.20 15.01
C ALA A 62 -3.29 13.95 15.32
N GLN A 63 -2.98 13.73 16.59
CA GLN A 63 -2.20 12.58 17.04
C GLN A 63 -3.11 11.56 17.73
N ILE A 64 -2.80 10.29 17.54
CA ILE A 64 -3.35 9.14 18.26
C ILE A 64 -2.16 8.43 18.88
N GLU A 65 -1.88 8.74 20.16
CA GLU A 65 -0.69 8.24 20.86
C GLU A 65 -0.89 6.81 21.38
N ASP A 66 -2.10 6.50 21.82
CA ASP A 66 -2.45 5.19 22.36
C ASP A 66 -3.51 4.50 21.49
N LYS A 67 -3.34 3.19 21.28
CA LYS A 67 -4.29 2.39 20.51
C LYS A 67 -5.72 2.45 21.02
N SER A 68 -5.92 2.67 22.34
CA SER A 68 -7.25 2.83 22.93
C SER A 68 -8.01 4.07 22.46
N GLU A 69 -7.29 5.07 21.90
CA GLU A 69 -7.88 6.26 21.30
C GLU A 69 -8.37 6.03 19.86
N LEU A 70 -7.94 4.92 19.23
CA LEU A 70 -8.36 4.51 17.90
C LEU A 70 -9.78 3.92 17.98
N THR A 71 -10.77 4.80 18.05
CA THR A 71 -12.19 4.46 18.15
C THR A 71 -13.01 5.24 17.14
N GLN A 72 -14.12 4.67 16.69
CA GLN A 72 -15.02 5.31 15.73
C GLN A 72 -15.51 6.68 16.23
N GLU A 73 -15.82 6.78 17.52
CA GLU A 73 -16.28 8.01 18.14
C GLU A 73 -15.20 9.12 18.09
N ASN A 74 -13.96 8.77 18.46
CA ASN A 74 -12.84 9.73 18.44
C ASN A 74 -12.50 10.17 17.02
N LEU A 75 -12.42 9.23 16.06
CA LEU A 75 -12.13 9.55 14.66
C LEU A 75 -13.23 10.42 14.04
N ALA A 76 -14.50 10.13 14.34
CA ALA A 76 -15.62 10.96 13.89
C ALA A 76 -15.56 12.39 14.47
N ALA A 77 -15.22 12.53 15.78
CA ALA A 77 -15.07 13.83 16.42
C ALA A 77 -13.91 14.65 15.84
N LEU A 78 -12.77 14.00 15.51
CA LEU A 78 -11.64 14.65 14.85
C LEU A 78 -12.01 15.12 13.43
N ALA A 79 -12.75 14.31 12.67
CA ALA A 79 -13.24 14.66 11.35
C ALA A 79 -14.21 15.86 11.40
N GLU A 80 -15.15 15.86 12.34
CA GLU A 80 -16.10 16.97 12.53
C GLU A 80 -15.37 18.25 12.91
N LYS A 81 -14.46 18.19 13.89
CA LYS A 81 -13.67 19.34 14.36
C LYS A 81 -12.83 19.96 13.24
N SER A 82 -12.20 19.15 12.40
CA SER A 82 -11.41 19.65 11.26
C SER A 82 -12.28 20.10 10.10
N GLY A 83 -13.49 19.57 9.96
CA GLY A 83 -14.37 19.75 8.82
C GLY A 83 -13.73 19.20 7.54
N CYS A 84 -12.97 18.11 7.64
CA CYS A 84 -12.16 17.57 6.55
C CYS A 84 -13.03 16.97 5.43
N GLY A 85 -12.53 17.11 4.20
CA GLY A 85 -13.06 16.44 3.00
C GLY A 85 -12.21 15.24 2.58
N ARG A 86 -11.01 15.07 3.16
CA ARG A 86 -10.10 13.92 3.01
C ARG A 86 -9.27 13.69 4.27
N VAL A 87 -8.79 12.46 4.43
CA VAL A 87 -7.95 12.05 5.56
C VAL A 87 -6.66 11.43 5.04
N LEU A 88 -5.52 11.83 5.59
CA LEU A 88 -4.26 11.12 5.48
C LEU A 88 -3.97 10.46 6.82
N VAL A 89 -3.58 9.19 6.80
CA VAL A 89 -3.26 8.44 8.02
C VAL A 89 -1.82 7.95 7.95
N GLU A 90 -0.96 8.45 8.82
CA GLU A 90 0.31 7.82 9.16
C GLU A 90 0.05 6.74 10.21
N TYR A 91 -0.05 5.49 9.76
CA TYR A 91 -0.47 4.41 10.64
C TYR A 91 0.70 3.79 11.39
N ASN A 92 0.45 3.39 12.63
CA ASN A 92 1.44 2.73 13.47
C ASN A 92 1.83 1.35 12.93
N GLY A 93 3.13 1.12 12.77
CA GLY A 93 3.66 -0.12 12.20
C GLY A 93 3.38 -1.38 13.02
N MET A 94 3.15 -1.23 14.32
CA MET A 94 2.91 -2.35 15.26
C MET A 94 1.42 -2.70 15.42
N TRP A 95 0.48 -1.86 14.94
CA TRP A 95 -0.95 -2.14 15.04
C TRP A 95 -1.45 -2.87 13.79
N LEU A 96 -2.42 -3.77 13.94
CA LEU A 96 -3.04 -4.45 12.80
C LEU A 96 -3.96 -3.50 12.02
N LEU A 97 -4.04 -3.66 10.72
CA LEU A 97 -4.92 -2.83 9.88
C LEU A 97 -6.40 -3.02 10.23
N GLN A 98 -6.78 -4.21 10.69
CA GLN A 98 -8.15 -4.47 11.14
C GLN A 98 -8.58 -3.52 12.26
N ASP A 99 -7.68 -3.17 13.18
CA ASP A 99 -7.98 -2.21 14.27
C ASP A 99 -8.39 -0.84 13.72
N LEU A 100 -7.74 -0.37 12.64
CA LEU A 100 -8.12 0.86 11.95
C LEU A 100 -9.47 0.72 11.25
N TYR A 101 -9.65 -0.37 10.50
CA TYR A 101 -10.90 -0.58 9.75
C TYR A 101 -12.12 -0.65 10.68
N ASP A 102 -11.98 -1.29 11.84
CA ASP A 102 -13.04 -1.37 12.86
C ASP A 102 -13.33 -0.02 13.51
N ALA A 103 -12.33 0.87 13.57
CA ALA A 103 -12.46 2.21 14.16
C ALA A 103 -12.90 3.29 13.14
N MET A 104 -12.84 3.02 11.84
CA MET A 104 -13.20 4.01 10.83
C MET A 104 -14.70 4.36 10.90
N PRO A 105 -15.06 5.67 10.81
CA PRO A 105 -16.45 6.08 10.58
C PRO A 105 -17.01 5.49 9.27
N ASP A 106 -18.30 5.18 9.25
CA ASP A 106 -18.99 4.52 8.11
C ASP A 106 -18.86 5.26 6.77
N ASN A 107 -18.62 6.57 6.80
CA ASN A 107 -18.46 7.40 5.62
C ASN A 107 -16.99 7.56 5.18
N TRP A 108 -16.03 6.95 5.87
CA TRP A 108 -14.63 6.92 5.44
C TRP A 108 -14.41 5.71 4.50
N VAL A 109 -13.67 5.95 3.42
CA VAL A 109 -13.34 4.91 2.44
C VAL A 109 -11.85 4.97 2.13
N VAL A 110 -11.15 3.87 2.33
CA VAL A 110 -9.74 3.79 1.92
C VAL A 110 -9.69 3.94 0.40
N PHE A 111 -9.13 5.06 -0.04
CA PHE A 111 -8.98 5.38 -1.45
C PHE A 111 -7.65 4.86 -1.99
N GLN A 112 -6.59 4.94 -1.18
CA GLN A 112 -5.26 4.47 -1.52
C GLN A 112 -4.53 4.00 -0.26
N CYS A 113 -3.77 2.92 -0.36
CA CYS A 113 -2.89 2.43 0.68
C CYS A 113 -1.47 2.28 0.13
N LEU A 114 -0.51 2.98 0.75
CA LEU A 114 0.90 3.01 0.37
C LEU A 114 1.75 2.48 1.53
N ALA A 115 2.61 1.53 1.23
CA ALA A 115 3.55 0.97 2.21
C ALA A 115 4.94 1.58 2.03
N THR A 116 5.65 1.79 3.13
CA THR A 116 7.07 2.09 3.13
C THR A 116 7.85 1.03 3.90
N ALA A 117 9.06 0.74 3.44
CA ALA A 117 10.01 -0.12 4.14
C ALA A 117 11.41 0.48 4.08
N ASP A 118 12.21 0.18 5.08
CA ASP A 118 13.63 0.55 5.12
C ASP A 118 14.47 -0.60 4.56
N GLY A 119 15.23 -0.35 3.50
CA GLY A 119 16.13 -1.32 2.89
C GLY A 119 17.16 -1.89 3.86
N THR A 120 17.54 -1.13 4.91
CA THR A 120 18.52 -1.61 5.91
C THR A 120 17.92 -2.61 6.89
N THR A 121 16.60 -2.60 7.10
CA THR A 121 15.92 -3.44 8.13
C THR A 121 14.96 -4.47 7.57
N ILE A 122 14.49 -4.31 6.33
CA ILE A 122 13.44 -5.16 5.75
C ILE A 122 13.78 -6.66 5.79
N LYS A 123 15.05 -7.02 5.56
CA LYS A 123 15.50 -8.43 5.63
C LYS A 123 15.39 -8.99 7.05
N THR A 124 15.72 -8.18 8.06
CA THR A 124 15.60 -8.57 9.47
C THR A 124 14.14 -8.80 9.83
N TYR A 125 13.26 -7.88 9.42
CA TYR A 125 11.82 -8.02 9.66
C TYR A 125 11.21 -9.21 8.92
N ALA A 126 11.66 -9.47 7.69
CA ALA A 126 11.22 -10.64 6.94
C ALA A 126 11.67 -11.98 7.56
N GLY A 127 12.78 -11.97 8.30
CA GLY A 127 13.33 -13.15 9.01
C GLY A 127 12.71 -13.41 10.37
N ASP A 128 12.10 -12.41 11.02
CA ASP A 128 11.40 -12.55 12.29
C ASP A 128 9.92 -12.85 12.07
N ASN A 129 9.38 -13.89 12.68
CA ASN A 129 8.00 -14.33 12.43
C ASN A 129 6.93 -13.29 12.81
N ALA A 130 7.13 -12.59 13.93
CA ALA A 130 6.16 -11.61 14.42
C ALA A 130 6.19 -10.33 13.56
N MET A 131 7.39 -9.82 13.27
CA MET A 131 7.58 -8.64 12.42
C MET A 131 7.16 -8.92 10.98
N ARG A 132 7.43 -10.12 10.46
CA ARG A 132 6.97 -10.55 9.14
C ARG A 132 5.45 -10.57 9.05
N ALA A 133 4.76 -11.06 10.08
CA ALA A 133 3.29 -11.08 10.09
C ALA A 133 2.72 -9.66 10.01
N LEU A 134 3.27 -8.70 10.74
CA LEU A 134 2.89 -7.29 10.68
C LEU A 134 3.21 -6.66 9.32
N LEU A 135 4.35 -7.00 8.73
CA LEU A 135 4.72 -6.52 7.39
C LEU A 135 3.76 -7.05 6.33
N LEU A 136 3.44 -8.34 6.35
CA LEU A 136 2.47 -8.95 5.43
C LEU A 136 1.05 -8.39 5.61
N ASP A 137 0.63 -8.06 6.83
CA ASP A 137 -0.65 -7.40 7.12
C ASP A 137 -0.76 -6.07 6.36
N LYS A 138 0.30 -5.24 6.39
CA LYS A 138 0.35 -3.97 5.68
C LYS A 138 0.37 -4.15 4.16
N LEU A 139 1.21 -5.06 3.67
CA LEU A 139 1.39 -5.30 2.23
C LEU A 139 0.12 -5.85 1.54
N ARG A 140 -0.75 -6.58 2.27
CA ARG A 140 -2.01 -7.08 1.71
C ARG A 140 -2.95 -5.98 1.25
N ALA A 141 -2.93 -4.85 1.94
CA ALA A 141 -3.79 -3.70 1.64
C ALA A 141 -3.12 -2.69 0.70
N SER A 142 -1.80 -2.80 0.49
CA SER A 142 -1.03 -1.78 -0.22
C SER A 142 -1.06 -1.98 -1.73
N GLU A 143 -1.14 -0.87 -2.45
CA GLU A 143 -1.04 -0.80 -3.91
C GLU A 143 0.41 -0.56 -4.35
N LEU A 144 1.21 0.07 -3.50
CA LEU A 144 2.63 0.35 -3.74
C LEU A 144 3.42 0.14 -2.45
N LEU A 145 4.56 -0.53 -2.56
CA LEU A 145 5.62 -0.55 -1.55
C LEU A 145 6.78 0.33 -2.02
N VAL A 146 7.14 1.34 -1.26
CA VAL A 146 8.36 2.12 -1.46
C VAL A 146 9.43 1.63 -0.49
N VAL A 147 10.50 1.08 -1.03
CA VAL A 147 11.68 0.65 -0.26
C VAL A 147 12.69 1.79 -0.25
N ASN A 148 12.76 2.51 0.87
CA ASN A 148 13.71 3.59 1.09
C ASN A 148 15.10 3.04 1.41
N ARG A 149 16.15 3.85 1.24
CA ARG A 149 17.55 3.45 1.44
C ARG A 149 17.88 2.18 0.64
N ALA A 150 17.43 2.17 -0.62
CA ALA A 150 17.48 1.01 -1.52
C ALA A 150 18.90 0.51 -1.81
N GLU A 151 19.94 1.31 -1.55
CA GLU A 151 21.33 0.88 -1.66
C GLU A 151 21.64 -0.35 -0.82
N ALA A 152 20.96 -0.52 0.32
CA ALA A 152 21.15 -1.65 1.22
C ALA A 152 20.60 -2.98 0.66
N VAL A 153 19.77 -2.91 -0.38
CA VAL A 153 19.09 -4.05 -1.00
C VAL A 153 19.19 -4.04 -2.53
N ASN A 154 20.21 -3.39 -3.08
CA ASN A 154 20.38 -3.23 -4.53
C ASN A 154 21.08 -4.42 -5.20
N ASP A 155 21.11 -5.57 -4.55
CA ASP A 155 21.56 -6.83 -5.11
C ASP A 155 20.39 -7.74 -5.50
N ASP A 156 20.61 -8.64 -6.46
CA ASP A 156 19.56 -9.52 -7.02
C ASP A 156 18.91 -10.42 -5.96
N GLU A 157 19.67 -10.93 -4.99
CA GLU A 157 19.16 -11.79 -3.93
C GLU A 157 18.18 -11.04 -3.03
N SER A 158 18.54 -9.82 -2.65
CA SER A 158 17.71 -8.94 -1.83
C SER A 158 16.43 -8.53 -2.56
N ARG A 159 16.53 -8.16 -3.82
CA ARG A 159 15.38 -7.81 -4.65
C ARG A 159 14.43 -8.99 -4.84
N GLN A 160 14.96 -10.19 -5.11
CA GLN A 160 14.14 -11.41 -5.18
C GLN A 160 13.47 -11.74 -3.85
N LEU A 161 14.13 -11.51 -2.72
CA LEU A 161 13.52 -11.73 -1.40
C LEU A 161 12.36 -10.77 -1.17
N ILE A 162 12.55 -9.48 -1.46
CA ILE A 162 11.51 -8.44 -1.32
C ILE A 162 10.34 -8.74 -2.27
N HIS A 163 10.64 -9.03 -3.54
CA HIS A 163 9.62 -9.42 -4.52
C HIS A 163 8.76 -10.59 -4.01
N LYS A 164 9.38 -11.70 -3.59
CA LYS A 164 8.67 -12.87 -3.05
C LYS A 164 7.85 -12.54 -1.82
N LEU A 165 8.37 -11.68 -0.93
CA LEU A 165 7.66 -11.24 0.27
C LEU A 165 6.38 -10.46 -0.10
N VAL A 166 6.49 -9.51 -1.02
CA VAL A 166 5.35 -8.72 -1.50
C VAL A 166 4.35 -9.62 -2.21
N ARG A 167 4.79 -10.49 -3.11
CA ARG A 167 3.91 -11.43 -3.86
C ARG A 167 3.22 -12.44 -2.97
N GLN A 168 3.79 -12.78 -1.82
CA GLN A 168 3.11 -13.59 -0.79
C GLN A 168 1.90 -12.86 -0.19
N ALA A 169 1.94 -11.53 -0.09
CA ALA A 169 0.87 -10.72 0.47
C ALA A 169 -0.12 -10.23 -0.61
N SER A 170 0.39 -9.69 -1.72
CA SER A 170 -0.40 -9.07 -2.78
C SER A 170 0.30 -9.17 -4.13
N ARG A 171 -0.43 -9.63 -5.15
CA ARG A 171 0.03 -9.59 -6.56
C ARG A 171 -0.17 -8.22 -7.22
N ARG A 172 -0.95 -7.33 -6.59
CA ARG A 172 -1.29 -6.00 -7.12
C ARG A 172 -0.43 -4.88 -6.55
N CYS A 173 0.41 -5.20 -5.56
CA CYS A 173 1.29 -4.22 -4.94
C CYS A 173 2.53 -4.03 -5.81
N ASP A 174 2.68 -2.84 -6.39
CA ASP A 174 3.89 -2.44 -7.08
C ASP A 174 5.04 -2.24 -6.09
N ILE A 175 6.27 -2.36 -6.56
CA ILE A 175 7.46 -2.19 -5.73
C ILE A 175 8.35 -1.12 -6.36
N ALA A 176 8.67 -0.08 -5.60
CA ALA A 176 9.59 0.97 -5.98
C ALA A 176 10.76 1.01 -4.98
N TYR A 177 11.95 1.25 -5.49
CA TYR A 177 13.20 1.36 -4.74
C TYR A 177 13.69 2.80 -4.80
N GLU A 178 13.63 3.53 -3.70
CA GLU A 178 14.11 4.91 -3.60
C GLU A 178 15.54 4.94 -3.07
N PHE A 179 16.43 5.55 -3.86
CA PHE A 179 17.84 5.70 -3.55
C PHE A 179 18.13 7.06 -2.90
N LYS A 180 19.30 7.14 -2.24
CA LYS A 180 19.73 8.34 -1.52
C LYS A 180 19.88 9.58 -2.42
N ASP A 181 20.17 9.37 -3.70
CA ASP A 181 20.29 10.45 -4.70
C ASP A 181 18.92 10.93 -5.23
N GLY A 182 17.83 10.38 -4.73
CA GLY A 182 16.47 10.67 -5.18
C GLY A 182 16.04 9.91 -6.44
N SER A 183 16.89 9.05 -6.99
CA SER A 183 16.48 8.18 -8.09
C SER A 183 15.54 7.08 -7.60
N VAL A 184 14.63 6.65 -8.48
CA VAL A 184 13.68 5.57 -8.21
C VAL A 184 13.81 4.50 -9.29
N ALA A 185 13.94 3.25 -8.88
CA ALA A 185 13.83 2.09 -9.75
C ALA A 185 12.57 1.29 -9.39
N TYR A 186 11.91 0.72 -10.39
CA TYR A 186 10.80 -0.19 -10.16
C TYR A 186 11.26 -1.64 -10.20
N ASP A 187 10.51 -2.49 -9.52
CA ASP A 187 10.72 -3.93 -9.59
C ASP A 187 10.35 -4.44 -10.98
N ASP A 188 11.26 -5.16 -11.61
CA ASP A 188 11.12 -5.74 -12.95
C ASP A 188 11.18 -7.26 -12.95
N ILE A 189 11.14 -7.87 -11.75
CA ILE A 189 11.15 -9.32 -11.59
C ILE A 189 9.80 -9.89 -12.06
N PRO A 190 9.79 -10.79 -13.06
CA PRO A 190 8.55 -11.37 -13.55
C PRO A 190 7.81 -12.17 -12.49
N ASP A 191 6.53 -11.94 -12.36
CA ASP A 191 5.67 -12.75 -11.50
C ASP A 191 5.44 -14.13 -12.13
N PRO A 192 5.60 -15.24 -11.39
CA PRO A 192 5.19 -16.54 -11.88
C PRO A 192 3.68 -16.55 -12.11
N LEU A 193 3.27 -17.17 -13.22
CA LEU A 193 1.84 -17.34 -13.48
C LEU A 193 1.19 -18.16 -12.34
N PRO A 194 -0.02 -17.79 -11.90
CA PRO A 194 -0.71 -18.46 -10.80
C PRO A 194 -1.37 -19.79 -11.20
N PHE A 195 -1.05 -20.28 -12.39
CA PHE A 195 -1.55 -21.54 -12.95
C PHE A 195 -0.42 -22.23 -13.75
N ASP A 196 -0.52 -23.55 -13.87
CA ASP A 196 0.48 -24.34 -14.59
C ASP A 196 0.19 -24.33 -16.09
N VAL A 197 1.02 -23.62 -16.84
CA VAL A 197 0.92 -23.54 -18.31
C VAL A 197 1.33 -24.83 -19.03
N ASP A 198 2.05 -25.73 -18.36
CA ASP A 198 2.52 -26.99 -18.93
C ASP A 198 1.57 -28.16 -18.61
N ALA A 199 0.52 -27.91 -17.85
CA ALA A 199 -0.52 -28.89 -17.59
C ALA A 199 -1.25 -29.33 -18.88
N PRO A 200 -1.70 -30.58 -19.00
CA PRO A 200 -2.48 -31.07 -20.15
C PRO A 200 -3.77 -30.25 -20.38
N VAL A 201 -4.37 -29.74 -19.32
CA VAL A 201 -5.46 -28.77 -19.31
C VAL A 201 -5.07 -27.66 -18.35
N ILE A 202 -4.92 -26.45 -18.87
CA ILE A 202 -4.61 -25.27 -18.06
C ILE A 202 -5.91 -24.82 -17.37
N GLU A 203 -6.03 -25.07 -16.07
CA GLU A 203 -7.20 -24.58 -15.31
C GLU A 203 -6.94 -23.14 -14.84
N ILE A 204 -7.81 -22.22 -15.25
CA ILE A 204 -7.72 -20.81 -14.88
C ILE A 204 -8.81 -20.52 -13.84
N PRO A 205 -8.46 -20.31 -12.56
CA PRO A 205 -9.39 -19.80 -11.56
C PRO A 205 -9.97 -18.44 -11.96
N GLU A 206 -11.19 -18.15 -11.54
CA GLU A 206 -11.91 -16.93 -11.93
C GLU A 206 -11.13 -15.66 -11.61
N GLU A 207 -10.51 -15.59 -10.43
CA GLU A 207 -9.68 -14.47 -9.98
C GLU A 207 -8.41 -14.23 -10.83
N PHE A 208 -7.97 -15.24 -11.58
CA PHE A 208 -6.76 -15.17 -12.43
C PHE A 208 -7.07 -15.06 -13.93
N PHE A 209 -8.34 -14.97 -14.29
CA PHE A 209 -8.73 -14.84 -15.70
C PHE A 209 -8.08 -13.62 -16.38
N GLY A 210 -8.05 -12.48 -15.68
CA GLY A 210 -7.42 -11.25 -16.20
C GLY A 210 -5.92 -11.42 -16.46
N ILE A 211 -5.21 -12.10 -15.55
CA ILE A 211 -3.77 -12.39 -15.70
C ILE A 211 -3.55 -13.29 -16.92
N TRP A 212 -4.32 -14.37 -17.03
CA TRP A 212 -4.24 -15.26 -18.19
C TRP A 212 -4.54 -14.54 -19.50
N TYR A 213 -5.58 -13.71 -19.52
CA TYR A 213 -5.97 -12.98 -20.73
C TYR A 213 -4.86 -12.05 -21.21
N MET A 214 -4.26 -11.27 -20.30
CA MET A 214 -3.14 -10.38 -20.63
C MET A 214 -1.91 -11.16 -21.08
N ASP A 215 -1.50 -12.20 -20.36
CA ASP A 215 -0.37 -13.05 -20.73
C ASP A 215 -0.58 -13.72 -22.10
N CYS A 216 -1.80 -14.15 -22.39
CA CYS A 216 -2.16 -14.72 -23.70
C CYS A 216 -2.13 -13.69 -24.83
N MET A 217 -2.47 -12.43 -24.55
CA MET A 217 -2.38 -11.33 -25.52
C MET A 217 -0.94 -10.94 -25.80
N ASP A 218 -0.08 -10.96 -24.79
CA ASP A 218 1.35 -10.61 -24.89
C ASP A 218 2.16 -11.71 -25.60
N ASP A 219 1.88 -12.99 -25.27
CA ASP A 219 2.53 -14.14 -25.93
C ASP A 219 1.52 -15.23 -26.29
N PRO A 220 0.79 -15.07 -27.41
CA PRO A 220 -0.20 -16.06 -27.88
C PRO A 220 0.41 -17.44 -28.15
N LYS A 221 1.68 -17.50 -28.57
CA LYS A 221 2.36 -18.76 -28.91
C LYS A 221 2.53 -19.68 -27.72
N LYS A 222 2.60 -19.14 -26.53
CA LYS A 222 2.68 -19.87 -25.27
C LYS A 222 1.48 -20.80 -25.05
N TYR A 223 0.32 -20.43 -25.61
CA TYR A 223 -0.96 -21.15 -25.47
C TYR A 223 -1.38 -21.90 -26.74
N ASP A 224 -0.59 -21.81 -27.81
CA ASP A 224 -0.93 -22.45 -29.08
C ASP A 224 -1.02 -23.99 -28.93
N GLY A 225 -2.14 -24.55 -29.39
CA GLY A 225 -2.41 -25.99 -29.28
C GLY A 225 -2.74 -26.49 -27.85
N LYS A 226 -2.82 -25.62 -26.84
CA LYS A 226 -3.15 -26.00 -25.45
C LYS A 226 -4.66 -25.92 -25.19
N THR A 227 -5.13 -26.76 -24.26
CA THR A 227 -6.51 -26.72 -23.80
C THR A 227 -6.59 -25.88 -22.53
N VAL A 228 -7.45 -24.86 -22.54
CA VAL A 228 -7.67 -23.96 -21.40
C VAL A 228 -9.09 -24.14 -20.87
N LYS A 229 -9.24 -24.25 -19.56
CA LYS A 229 -10.52 -24.38 -18.87
C LYS A 229 -10.72 -23.19 -17.93
N TYR A 230 -11.80 -22.44 -18.12
CA TYR A 230 -12.20 -21.33 -17.25
C TYR A 230 -13.72 -21.24 -17.14
N LEU A 231 -14.22 -20.54 -16.14
CA LEU A 231 -15.64 -20.26 -15.97
C LEU A 231 -15.98 -18.95 -16.67
N ALA A 232 -17.02 -18.97 -17.50
CA ALA A 232 -17.53 -17.75 -18.16
C ALA A 232 -19.04 -17.67 -18.06
N GLN A 233 -19.56 -16.45 -17.93
CA GLN A 233 -20.98 -16.17 -18.02
C GLN A 233 -21.33 -15.76 -19.46
N VAL A 234 -22.28 -16.47 -20.06
CA VAL A 234 -22.78 -16.11 -21.37
C VAL A 234 -23.78 -14.95 -21.21
N CYS A 235 -23.41 -13.78 -21.74
CA CYS A 235 -24.33 -12.65 -21.86
C CYS A 235 -24.99 -12.68 -23.24
N GLN A 236 -26.33 -12.73 -23.31
CA GLN A 236 -27.02 -12.50 -24.56
C GLN A 236 -26.84 -11.03 -24.96
N THR A 237 -26.32 -10.80 -26.17
CA THR A 237 -26.25 -9.48 -26.81
C THR A 237 -27.59 -9.16 -27.46
#